data_98ea1de7f836973301eef1dd52c9c916
#
_entry.id   98ea1de7f836973301eef1dd52c9c916
#
_cell.length_a   1.000
_cell.length_b   1.000
_cell.length_c   1.000
_cell.angle_alpha   90.00
_cell.angle_beta   90.00
_cell.angle_gamma   90.00
#
_symmetry.space_group_name_H-M   'P 1'
#
loop_
_entity.id
_entity.type
_entity.pdbx_description
1 polymer ?
#
loop_
_entity_poly.entity_id
_entity_poly.type
_entity_poly.pdbx_seq_one_letter_code
_entity_poly.pdbx_strand_id
1 'polypeptide(L)'
;MDKFLIKGPCKIKGQVSISGSKNAALPILASTILFDKTVIIENLPRVKDIDTMVNLLKYLGSKIQFLNNKKTVKITKNKKQKIFAPYSLVKTMRAGILVLGPMIAKYHKSVTSLPGGCLIGARPVNYHLNALKKFGMIYEIKKGYIHATSKGKLKGTNIKFSNISVGATENSIIAACLAKGKTILKNCAIEPEIKNDLINFLNKAGAKIKWTGKRTCQIIGVNSLKETKYSVMGDRIETGTFCVAATLAKGDLLIKNFNPKLIQTELNLLKKTGATIKTSKDEIHIKGPQKIKNISNIVTKEYPNSLATDLQAQFMVLLCKANGRSTITESIFENRFMHVAELRRLGAKIIIKDNKAIIEGNTEFLGAELMSSDLRASAALVLAAIVAKGQSVINRIYHLDRGYEKIENKLRKIGVDIKRLS
;
A
#
# COMPACT_ATOMS: atom_id res chain seq x y z
N MET A 1 19.67 15.20 -6.70
CA MET A 1 18.67 14.17 -6.24
C MET A 1 17.90 14.75 -5.08
N ASP A 2 16.58 14.82 -5.18
CA ASP A 2 15.75 15.49 -4.18
C ASP A 2 15.94 14.95 -2.77
N LYS A 3 15.98 15.87 -1.80
CA LYS A 3 16.09 15.61 -0.36
C LYS A 3 15.14 16.49 0.42
N PHE A 4 14.76 16.06 1.64
CA PHE A 4 14.04 16.92 2.57
C PHE A 4 14.99 17.50 3.61
N LEU A 5 14.79 18.79 3.87
CA LEU A 5 15.34 19.50 5.01
C LEU A 5 14.19 19.71 6.00
N ILE A 6 14.34 19.25 7.24
CA ILE A 6 13.34 19.38 8.30
C ILE A 6 14.01 19.98 9.53
N LYS A 7 13.42 21.08 10.06
CA LYS A 7 13.83 21.69 11.33
C LYS A 7 12.82 21.35 12.41
N GLY A 8 13.23 20.58 13.40
CA GLY A 8 12.40 20.18 14.53
C GLY A 8 12.93 20.75 15.86
N PRO A 9 12.19 20.55 16.96
CA PRO A 9 10.87 19.91 17.02
C PRO A 9 9.75 20.82 16.51
N CYS A 10 8.82 20.25 15.75
CA CYS A 10 7.66 20.96 15.19
C CYS A 10 6.40 20.73 16.04
N LYS A 11 5.52 21.75 16.07
CA LYS A 11 4.15 21.59 16.61
C LYS A 11 3.19 21.31 15.47
N ILE A 12 2.43 20.22 15.57
CA ILE A 12 1.42 19.85 14.57
C ILE A 12 0.05 20.37 15.03
N LYS A 13 -0.59 21.22 14.19
CA LYS A 13 -1.95 21.70 14.43
C LYS A 13 -2.65 22.00 13.09
N GLY A 14 -3.95 21.70 13.01
CA GLY A 14 -4.75 22.05 11.84
C GLY A 14 -5.50 20.87 11.24
N GLN A 15 -5.59 20.83 9.91
CA GLN A 15 -6.34 19.78 9.22
C GLN A 15 -5.59 19.26 7.98
N VAL A 16 -5.77 17.98 7.68
CA VAL A 16 -5.23 17.31 6.50
C VAL A 16 -6.30 16.45 5.82
N SER A 17 -6.37 16.54 4.49
CA SER A 17 -7.19 15.63 3.67
C SER A 17 -6.35 14.48 3.16
N ILE A 18 -6.87 13.26 3.33
CA ILE A 18 -6.21 12.04 2.87
C ILE A 18 -6.39 11.87 1.36
N SER A 19 -5.33 11.46 0.69
CA SER A 19 -5.33 11.09 -0.74
C SER A 19 -5.94 9.71 -0.95
N GLY A 20 -6.29 9.39 -2.19
CA GLY A 20 -6.69 8.03 -2.55
C GLY A 20 -5.61 7.00 -2.23
N SER A 21 -6.04 5.77 -1.93
CA SER A 21 -5.13 4.69 -1.58
C SER A 21 -4.37 4.18 -2.80
N LYS A 22 -3.04 4.25 -2.74
CA LYS A 22 -2.19 3.63 -3.75
C LYS A 22 -2.42 2.12 -3.84
N ASN A 23 -2.50 1.46 -2.70
CA ASN A 23 -2.62 0.00 -2.63
C ASN A 23 -3.98 -0.49 -3.14
N ALA A 24 -5.03 0.32 -3.07
CA ALA A 24 -6.33 0.04 -3.68
C ALA A 24 -6.35 0.38 -5.19
N ALA A 25 -5.76 1.50 -5.57
CA ALA A 25 -5.76 1.96 -6.96
C ALA A 25 -5.00 1.02 -7.90
N LEU A 26 -3.88 0.42 -7.47
CA LEU A 26 -3.05 -0.43 -8.33
C LEU A 26 -3.78 -1.68 -8.85
N PRO A 27 -4.44 -2.51 -8.02
CA PRO A 27 -5.22 -3.64 -8.52
C PRO A 27 -6.45 -3.22 -9.32
N ILE A 28 -7.11 -2.10 -8.96
CA ILE A 28 -8.21 -1.53 -9.75
C ILE A 28 -7.73 -1.14 -11.15
N LEU A 29 -6.61 -0.42 -11.26
CA LEU A 29 -6.00 -0.07 -12.55
C LEU A 29 -5.63 -1.31 -13.36
N ALA A 30 -4.96 -2.31 -12.77
CA ALA A 30 -4.61 -3.55 -13.45
C ALA A 30 -5.84 -4.29 -13.97
N SER A 31 -6.94 -4.31 -13.22
CA SER A 31 -8.18 -4.99 -13.61
C SER A 31 -8.89 -4.33 -14.79
N THR A 32 -8.56 -3.07 -15.13
CA THR A 32 -9.14 -2.39 -16.31
C THR A 32 -8.79 -3.06 -17.64
N ILE A 33 -7.76 -3.91 -17.68
CA ILE A 33 -7.44 -4.77 -18.83
C ILE A 33 -8.62 -5.68 -19.21
N LEU A 34 -9.46 -6.07 -18.24
CA LEU A 34 -10.63 -6.93 -18.50
C LEU A 34 -11.74 -6.21 -19.30
N PHE A 35 -11.76 -4.89 -19.29
CA PHE A 35 -12.88 -4.09 -19.84
C PHE A 35 -12.73 -3.85 -21.33
N ASP A 36 -13.87 -3.93 -22.06
CA ASP A 36 -13.99 -3.48 -23.44
C ASP A 36 -14.65 -2.09 -23.54
N LYS A 37 -15.23 -1.62 -22.44
CA LYS A 37 -15.93 -0.33 -22.31
C LYS A 37 -15.09 0.65 -21.51
N THR A 38 -15.51 1.92 -21.48
CA THR A 38 -14.85 2.99 -20.74
C THR A 38 -14.88 2.75 -19.23
N VAL A 39 -13.76 3.01 -18.57
CA VAL A 39 -13.65 3.04 -17.11
C VAL A 39 -13.17 4.42 -16.67
N ILE A 40 -13.86 5.01 -15.70
CA ILE A 40 -13.46 6.28 -15.08
C ILE A 40 -13.10 5.98 -13.62
N ILE A 41 -11.86 6.28 -13.23
CA ILE A 41 -11.38 6.09 -11.85
C ILE A 41 -11.06 7.46 -11.27
N GLU A 42 -11.73 7.80 -10.16
CA GLU A 42 -11.57 9.05 -9.42
C GLU A 42 -10.75 8.84 -8.15
N ASN A 43 -10.36 9.94 -7.52
CA ASN A 43 -9.56 9.95 -6.29
C ASN A 43 -8.24 9.17 -6.40
N LEU A 44 -7.60 9.17 -7.57
CA LEU A 44 -6.27 8.57 -7.74
C LEU A 44 -5.22 9.42 -7.05
N PRO A 45 -4.33 8.81 -6.24
CA PRO A 45 -3.21 9.55 -5.67
C PRO A 45 -2.16 9.86 -6.76
N ARG A 46 -1.56 11.04 -6.67
CA ARG A 46 -0.50 11.48 -7.60
C ARG A 46 0.86 11.02 -7.08
N VAL A 47 1.16 9.74 -7.24
CA VAL A 47 2.38 9.09 -6.77
C VAL A 47 3.04 8.27 -7.88
N LYS A 48 4.35 8.07 -7.77
CA LYS A 48 5.16 7.41 -8.81
C LYS A 48 4.69 6.00 -9.17
N ASP A 49 4.22 5.20 -8.21
CA ASP A 49 3.72 3.84 -8.48
C ASP A 49 2.44 3.88 -9.35
N ILE A 50 1.59 4.90 -9.20
CA ILE A 50 0.41 5.11 -10.07
C ILE A 50 0.83 5.53 -11.48
N ASP A 51 1.78 6.46 -11.59
CA ASP A 51 2.33 6.86 -12.90
C ASP A 51 2.93 5.65 -13.64
N THR A 52 3.65 4.78 -12.92
CA THR A 52 4.24 3.56 -13.48
C THR A 52 3.16 2.59 -13.98
N MET A 53 2.09 2.35 -13.20
CA MET A 53 0.99 1.49 -13.62
C MET A 53 0.25 2.06 -14.83
N VAL A 54 0.00 3.36 -14.85
CA VAL A 54 -0.63 4.04 -15.99
C VAL A 54 0.24 3.91 -17.24
N ASN A 55 1.55 4.08 -17.13
CA ASN A 55 2.48 3.91 -18.26
C ASN A 55 2.51 2.46 -18.74
N LEU A 56 2.46 1.48 -17.83
CA LEU A 56 2.35 0.07 -18.18
C LEU A 56 1.05 -0.23 -18.95
N LEU A 57 -0.08 0.27 -18.48
CA LEU A 57 -1.37 0.11 -19.17
C LEU A 57 -1.40 0.78 -20.54
N LYS A 58 -0.82 1.99 -20.67
CA LYS A 58 -0.64 2.65 -21.98
C LYS A 58 0.21 1.81 -22.94
N TYR A 59 1.32 1.27 -22.44
CA TYR A 59 2.18 0.39 -23.23
C TYR A 59 1.46 -0.87 -23.67
N LEU A 60 0.59 -1.44 -22.83
CA LEU A 60 -0.24 -2.61 -23.14
C LEU A 60 -1.39 -2.29 -24.10
N GLY A 61 -1.61 -1.02 -24.43
CA GLY A 61 -2.58 -0.59 -25.44
C GLY A 61 -3.84 0.07 -24.88
N SER A 62 -3.86 0.48 -23.63
CA SER A 62 -4.96 1.32 -23.11
C SER A 62 -4.75 2.78 -23.52
N LYS A 63 -5.83 3.44 -23.97
CA LYS A 63 -5.87 4.90 -24.13
C LYS A 63 -6.30 5.52 -22.81
N ILE A 64 -5.41 6.34 -22.22
CA ILE A 64 -5.61 6.91 -20.87
C ILE A 64 -5.54 8.43 -20.95
N GLN A 65 -6.60 9.08 -20.49
CA GLN A 65 -6.74 10.53 -20.39
C GLN A 65 -6.84 10.91 -18.90
N PHE A 66 -5.98 11.81 -18.45
CA PHE A 66 -6.08 12.41 -17.13
C PHE A 66 -7.05 13.59 -17.12
N LEU A 67 -7.87 13.66 -16.07
CA LEU A 67 -8.83 14.72 -15.78
C LEU A 67 -8.58 15.26 -14.37
N ASN A 68 -9.17 16.41 -14.03
CA ASN A 68 -9.19 16.96 -12.68
C ASN A 68 -7.80 16.97 -12.00
N ASN A 69 -6.84 17.68 -12.58
CA ASN A 69 -5.46 17.76 -12.08
C ASN A 69 -4.83 16.38 -11.81
N LYS A 70 -5.07 15.40 -12.71
CA LYS A 70 -4.60 14.01 -12.62
C LYS A 70 -5.18 13.18 -11.46
N LYS A 71 -6.23 13.65 -10.80
CA LYS A 71 -6.94 12.86 -9.76
C LYS A 71 -7.99 11.92 -10.32
N THR A 72 -8.31 12.06 -11.60
CA THR A 72 -9.25 11.21 -12.31
C THR A 72 -8.60 10.73 -13.60
N VAL A 73 -8.80 9.47 -13.94
CA VAL A 73 -8.41 8.92 -15.25
C VAL A 73 -9.61 8.33 -15.96
N LYS A 74 -9.71 8.61 -17.27
CA LYS A 74 -10.59 7.92 -18.19
C LYS A 74 -9.75 6.93 -18.99
N ILE A 75 -10.11 5.65 -18.90
CA ILE A 75 -9.40 4.54 -19.54
C ILE A 75 -10.31 3.92 -20.57
N THR A 76 -9.85 3.83 -21.82
CA THR A 76 -10.53 3.17 -22.92
C THR A 76 -9.59 2.19 -23.60
N LYS A 77 -10.16 1.13 -24.17
CA LYS A 77 -9.38 0.13 -24.91
C LYS A 77 -9.01 0.66 -26.30
N ASN A 78 -7.78 0.43 -26.72
CA ASN A 78 -7.35 0.66 -28.09
C ASN A 78 -7.60 -0.61 -28.94
N LYS A 79 -7.66 -0.48 -30.27
CA LYS A 79 -7.82 -1.62 -31.19
C LYS A 79 -6.66 -2.60 -31.10
N LYS A 80 -5.41 -2.11 -30.99
CA LYS A 80 -4.19 -2.93 -30.85
C LYS A 80 -3.81 -3.10 -29.38
N GLN A 81 -3.80 -4.35 -28.90
CA GLN A 81 -3.37 -4.70 -27.55
C GLN A 81 -2.02 -5.43 -27.59
N LYS A 82 -1.15 -5.14 -26.65
CA LYS A 82 0.12 -5.85 -26.45
C LYS A 82 0.01 -6.82 -25.30
N ILE A 83 0.62 -7.97 -25.45
CA ILE A 83 0.66 -9.03 -24.41
C ILE A 83 1.99 -9.08 -23.66
N PHE A 84 2.88 -8.12 -23.89
CA PHE A 84 4.24 -8.04 -23.36
C PHE A 84 4.35 -6.90 -22.33
N ALA A 85 4.60 -7.22 -21.06
CA ALA A 85 4.87 -6.28 -19.98
C ALA A 85 6.39 -6.23 -19.70
N PRO A 86 7.11 -5.18 -20.17
CA PRO A 86 8.57 -5.15 -20.19
C PRO A 86 9.18 -4.92 -18.81
N TYR A 87 10.38 -5.44 -18.59
CA TYR A 87 11.16 -5.27 -17.36
C TYR A 87 11.35 -3.80 -16.99
N SER A 88 11.58 -2.92 -17.94
CA SER A 88 11.79 -1.47 -17.71
C SER A 88 10.62 -0.80 -16.96
N LEU A 89 9.37 -1.26 -17.16
CA LEU A 89 8.18 -0.76 -16.48
C LEU A 89 7.83 -1.56 -15.21
N VAL A 90 8.12 -2.88 -15.20
CA VAL A 90 7.74 -3.76 -14.06
C VAL A 90 8.74 -3.69 -12.92
N LYS A 91 10.05 -3.48 -13.20
CA LYS A 91 11.14 -3.54 -12.20
C LYS A 91 11.00 -2.60 -11.03
N THR A 92 10.40 -1.42 -11.22
CA THR A 92 10.31 -0.37 -10.20
C THR A 92 9.09 -0.50 -9.31
N MET A 93 8.11 -1.33 -9.72
CA MET A 93 6.84 -1.48 -9.04
C MET A 93 6.41 -2.95 -8.99
N ARG A 94 6.46 -3.53 -7.79
CA ARG A 94 6.11 -4.94 -7.61
C ARG A 94 4.69 -5.29 -8.06
N ALA A 95 3.73 -4.35 -7.90
CA ALA A 95 2.35 -4.50 -8.37
C ALA A 95 2.24 -4.66 -9.91
N GLY A 96 3.33 -4.48 -10.67
CA GLY A 96 3.36 -4.78 -12.10
C GLY A 96 2.98 -6.23 -12.44
N ILE A 97 3.20 -7.18 -11.50
CA ILE A 97 2.75 -8.59 -11.66
C ILE A 97 1.21 -8.73 -11.73
N LEU A 98 0.46 -7.74 -11.24
CA LEU A 98 -1.01 -7.79 -11.25
C LEU A 98 -1.62 -7.73 -12.64
N VAL A 99 -0.86 -7.37 -13.67
CA VAL A 99 -1.34 -7.42 -15.07
C VAL A 99 -1.41 -8.85 -15.61
N LEU A 100 -0.68 -9.81 -15.00
CA LEU A 100 -0.63 -11.19 -15.48
C LEU A 100 -2.02 -11.87 -15.46
N GLY A 101 -2.76 -11.79 -14.36
CA GLY A 101 -4.08 -12.40 -14.21
C GLY A 101 -5.10 -11.88 -15.25
N PRO A 102 -5.33 -10.57 -15.33
CA PRO A 102 -6.26 -10.03 -16.32
C PRO A 102 -5.82 -10.26 -17.77
N MET A 103 -4.52 -10.24 -18.08
CA MET A 103 -4.03 -10.53 -19.45
C MET A 103 -4.34 -11.98 -19.85
N ILE A 104 -4.05 -12.95 -18.99
CA ILE A 104 -4.38 -14.36 -19.25
C ILE A 104 -5.89 -14.58 -19.34
N ALA A 105 -6.67 -13.97 -18.45
CA ALA A 105 -8.11 -14.10 -18.46
C ALA A 105 -8.77 -13.50 -19.71
N LYS A 106 -8.19 -12.43 -20.26
CA LYS A 106 -8.76 -11.69 -21.39
C LYS A 106 -8.19 -12.12 -22.75
N TYR A 107 -6.86 -12.31 -22.83
CA TYR A 107 -6.14 -12.52 -24.09
C TYR A 107 -5.58 -13.92 -24.25
N HIS A 108 -5.71 -14.78 -23.22
CA HIS A 108 -5.22 -16.17 -23.23
C HIS A 108 -3.69 -16.28 -23.42
N LYS A 109 -2.98 -15.17 -23.43
CA LYS A 109 -1.53 -15.08 -23.58
C LYS A 109 -0.97 -13.87 -22.84
N SER A 110 0.18 -14.03 -22.20
CA SER A 110 0.90 -12.94 -21.52
C SER A 110 2.40 -13.25 -21.50
N VAL A 111 3.22 -12.22 -21.70
CA VAL A 111 4.65 -12.25 -21.39
C VAL A 111 4.89 -11.13 -20.40
N THR A 112 5.06 -11.48 -19.12
CA THR A 112 5.19 -10.50 -18.04
C THR A 112 6.54 -10.65 -17.36
N SER A 113 7.31 -9.57 -17.26
CA SER A 113 8.56 -9.58 -16.52
C SER A 113 8.34 -9.99 -15.07
N LEU A 114 9.26 -10.76 -14.51
CA LEU A 114 9.37 -10.89 -13.06
C LEU A 114 9.57 -9.50 -12.44
N PRO A 115 8.90 -9.18 -11.31
CA PRO A 115 9.13 -7.91 -10.64
C PRO A 115 10.54 -7.85 -10.09
N GLY A 116 11.13 -6.66 -10.08
CA GLY A 116 12.45 -6.43 -9.48
C GLY A 116 12.50 -6.84 -8.00
N GLY A 117 13.70 -7.03 -7.49
CA GLY A 117 13.94 -7.35 -6.08
C GLY A 117 13.34 -6.31 -5.13
N CYS A 118 13.01 -6.72 -3.92
CA CYS A 118 12.53 -5.84 -2.87
C CYS A 118 13.45 -5.97 -1.65
N LEU A 119 13.91 -4.85 -1.15
CA LEU A 119 14.84 -4.80 0.00
C LEU A 119 14.20 -5.31 1.30
N ILE A 120 12.88 -5.27 1.42
CA ILE A 120 12.17 -5.64 2.66
C ILE A 120 11.93 -7.15 2.84
N GLY A 121 12.33 -8.00 1.87
CA GLY A 121 12.25 -9.46 1.99
C GLY A 121 11.89 -10.18 0.69
N ALA A 122 11.97 -11.50 0.76
CA ALA A 122 11.54 -12.39 -0.31
C ALA A 122 10.04 -12.27 -0.52
N ARG A 123 9.64 -11.91 -1.72
CA ARG A 123 8.22 -11.81 -2.11
C ARG A 123 7.99 -12.69 -3.34
N PRO A 124 7.97 -14.01 -3.16
CA PRO A 124 7.92 -14.93 -4.28
C PRO A 124 6.61 -14.75 -5.08
N VAL A 125 6.72 -14.79 -6.40
CA VAL A 125 5.56 -14.71 -7.31
C VAL A 125 4.83 -16.05 -7.44
N ASN A 126 5.35 -17.10 -6.82
CA ASN A 126 4.80 -18.48 -6.88
C ASN A 126 3.32 -18.53 -6.45
N TYR A 127 2.90 -17.74 -5.44
CA TYR A 127 1.50 -17.72 -5.04
C TYR A 127 0.58 -17.24 -6.17
N HIS A 128 1.01 -16.28 -6.99
CA HIS A 128 0.29 -15.85 -8.19
C HIS A 128 0.27 -16.97 -9.23
N LEU A 129 1.45 -17.53 -9.54
CA LEU A 129 1.61 -18.56 -10.57
C LEU A 129 0.85 -19.84 -10.23
N ASN A 130 0.96 -20.32 -9.00
CA ASN A 130 0.25 -21.51 -8.52
C ASN A 130 -1.27 -21.33 -8.58
N ALA A 131 -1.78 -20.15 -8.22
CA ALA A 131 -3.20 -19.87 -8.32
C ALA A 131 -3.67 -19.84 -9.78
N LEU A 132 -2.97 -19.10 -10.65
CA LEU A 132 -3.33 -18.97 -12.06
C LEU A 132 -3.20 -20.31 -12.80
N LYS A 133 -2.23 -21.17 -12.44
CA LYS A 133 -2.13 -22.55 -12.97
C LYS A 133 -3.39 -23.36 -12.69
N LYS A 134 -4.00 -23.21 -11.50
CA LYS A 134 -5.26 -23.90 -11.16
C LYS A 134 -6.44 -23.45 -12.02
N PHE A 135 -6.42 -22.23 -12.55
CA PHE A 135 -7.40 -21.77 -13.53
C PHE A 135 -7.16 -22.32 -14.96
N GLY A 136 -6.06 -23.02 -15.19
CA GLY A 136 -5.69 -23.58 -16.50
C GLY A 136 -4.62 -22.78 -17.25
N MET A 137 -3.91 -21.87 -16.57
CA MET A 137 -2.72 -21.21 -17.11
C MET A 137 -1.56 -22.20 -17.20
N ILE A 138 -0.89 -22.23 -18.34
CA ILE A 138 0.41 -22.90 -18.56
C ILE A 138 1.47 -21.81 -18.64
N TYR A 139 2.60 -22.01 -18.01
CA TYR A 139 3.68 -21.00 -18.05
C TYR A 139 5.07 -21.64 -18.01
N GLU A 140 6.04 -20.90 -18.55
CA GLU A 140 7.48 -21.10 -18.36
C GLU A 140 8.12 -19.79 -17.95
N ILE A 141 9.23 -19.87 -17.21
CA ILE A 141 10.06 -18.70 -16.90
C ILE A 141 11.30 -18.76 -17.77
N LYS A 142 11.46 -17.76 -18.65
CA LYS A 142 12.58 -17.68 -19.58
C LYS A 142 13.13 -16.26 -19.64
N LYS A 143 14.44 -16.10 -19.47
CA LYS A 143 15.14 -14.79 -19.50
C LYS A 143 14.50 -13.74 -18.59
N GLY A 144 14.04 -14.14 -17.37
CA GLY A 144 13.41 -13.23 -16.40
C GLY A 144 11.96 -12.84 -16.72
N TYR A 145 11.33 -13.51 -17.69
CA TYR A 145 9.92 -13.30 -18.06
C TYR A 145 9.09 -14.55 -17.84
N ILE A 146 7.85 -14.34 -17.40
CA ILE A 146 6.80 -15.36 -17.30
C ILE A 146 6.12 -15.38 -18.66
N HIS A 147 6.35 -16.41 -19.44
CA HIS A 147 5.65 -16.72 -20.70
C HIS A 147 4.44 -17.55 -20.34
N ALA A 148 3.26 -16.99 -20.41
CA ALA A 148 2.03 -17.63 -19.98
C ALA A 148 1.01 -17.76 -21.12
N THR A 149 0.32 -18.88 -21.18
CA THR A 149 -0.76 -19.18 -22.14
C THR A 149 -1.91 -19.93 -21.45
N SER A 150 -3.09 -19.94 -22.06
CA SER A 150 -4.20 -20.81 -21.68
C SER A 150 -4.91 -21.36 -22.91
N LYS A 151 -5.44 -22.60 -22.81
CA LYS A 151 -6.28 -23.21 -23.86
C LYS A 151 -7.70 -22.63 -23.77
N GLY A 152 -7.90 -21.41 -24.31
CA GLY A 152 -9.17 -20.69 -24.23
C GLY A 152 -9.44 -20.05 -22.85
N LYS A 153 -10.71 -19.81 -22.54
CA LYS A 153 -11.12 -19.17 -21.27
C LYS A 153 -10.62 -19.97 -20.05
N LEU A 154 -10.12 -19.24 -19.06
CA LEU A 154 -9.81 -19.81 -17.75
C LEU A 154 -11.05 -20.50 -17.16
N LYS A 155 -10.83 -21.56 -16.37
CA LYS A 155 -11.91 -22.35 -15.75
C LYS A 155 -12.00 -22.03 -14.26
N GLY A 156 -13.20 -21.77 -13.78
CA GLY A 156 -13.48 -21.60 -12.35
C GLY A 156 -13.06 -22.85 -11.57
N THR A 157 -12.47 -22.64 -10.38
CA THR A 157 -11.87 -23.74 -9.61
C THR A 157 -11.81 -23.38 -8.12
N ASN A 158 -11.48 -24.37 -7.29
CA ASN A 158 -11.26 -24.19 -5.85
C ASN A 158 -9.77 -23.99 -5.58
N ILE A 159 -9.42 -22.84 -4.98
CA ILE A 159 -8.05 -22.49 -4.62
C ILE A 159 -7.98 -22.23 -3.12
N LYS A 160 -7.07 -22.91 -2.43
CA LYS A 160 -6.67 -22.57 -1.06
C LYS A 160 -5.23 -22.07 -1.10
N PHE A 161 -5.00 -20.81 -0.72
CA PHE A 161 -3.65 -20.28 -0.60
C PHE A 161 -2.94 -20.95 0.59
N SER A 162 -1.68 -21.37 0.38
CA SER A 162 -0.85 -21.91 1.48
C SER A 162 -0.56 -20.86 2.54
N ASN A 163 -0.25 -19.64 2.08
CA ASN A 163 -0.08 -18.48 2.92
C ASN A 163 -0.98 -17.34 2.43
N ILE A 164 -1.35 -16.44 3.33
CA ILE A 164 -2.12 -15.25 2.97
C ILE A 164 -1.23 -14.32 2.15
N SER A 165 -1.68 -14.01 0.93
CA SER A 165 -0.98 -13.12 0.00
C SER A 165 -1.94 -12.11 -0.60
N VAL A 166 -1.69 -10.82 -0.34
CA VAL A 166 -2.46 -9.70 -0.88
C VAL A 166 -2.48 -9.78 -2.41
N GLY A 167 -1.30 -9.70 -3.04
CA GLY A 167 -1.23 -9.66 -4.50
C GLY A 167 -1.75 -10.92 -5.19
N ALA A 168 -1.52 -12.12 -4.63
CA ALA A 168 -2.07 -13.35 -5.22
C ALA A 168 -3.60 -13.41 -5.10
N THR A 169 -4.17 -12.92 -3.99
CA THR A 169 -5.62 -12.79 -3.82
C THR A 169 -6.20 -11.82 -4.86
N GLU A 170 -5.61 -10.62 -5.00
CA GLU A 170 -6.02 -9.62 -6.00
C GLU A 170 -5.98 -10.18 -7.41
N ASN A 171 -4.85 -10.76 -7.80
CA ASN A 171 -4.65 -11.30 -9.15
C ASN A 171 -5.62 -12.44 -9.46
N SER A 172 -5.90 -13.31 -8.49
CA SER A 172 -6.85 -14.42 -8.64
C SER A 172 -8.29 -13.94 -8.73
N ILE A 173 -8.70 -12.94 -7.92
CA ILE A 173 -10.03 -12.34 -8.00
C ILE A 173 -10.24 -11.70 -9.38
N ILE A 174 -9.27 -10.93 -9.87
CA ILE A 174 -9.33 -10.27 -11.16
C ILE A 174 -9.46 -11.31 -12.29
N ALA A 175 -8.60 -12.34 -12.29
CA ALA A 175 -8.64 -13.39 -13.30
C ALA A 175 -9.97 -14.18 -13.28
N ALA A 176 -10.50 -14.47 -12.10
CA ALA A 176 -11.75 -15.23 -11.92
C ALA A 176 -12.99 -14.50 -12.48
N CYS A 177 -12.95 -13.17 -12.61
CA CYS A 177 -14.09 -12.40 -13.14
C CYS A 177 -14.52 -12.85 -14.55
N LEU A 178 -13.59 -13.28 -15.40
CA LEU A 178 -13.89 -13.76 -16.76
C LEU A 178 -13.72 -15.28 -16.92
N ALA A 179 -13.39 -16.01 -15.85
CA ALA A 179 -13.27 -17.47 -15.90
C ALA A 179 -14.63 -18.15 -16.09
N LYS A 180 -14.70 -19.25 -16.83
CA LYS A 180 -15.93 -20.02 -17.03
C LYS A 180 -16.33 -20.75 -15.74
N GLY A 181 -17.51 -20.47 -15.21
CA GLY A 181 -18.07 -21.17 -14.06
C GLY A 181 -17.76 -20.50 -12.71
N LYS A 182 -17.74 -21.29 -11.65
CA LYS A 182 -17.63 -20.83 -10.25
C LYS A 182 -16.21 -21.02 -9.73
N THR A 183 -15.67 -19.99 -9.08
CA THR A 183 -14.39 -20.03 -8.36
C THR A 183 -14.62 -19.83 -6.87
N ILE A 184 -13.91 -20.61 -6.04
CA ILE A 184 -13.85 -20.42 -4.60
C ILE A 184 -12.39 -20.25 -4.20
N LEU A 185 -12.07 -19.07 -3.65
CA LEU A 185 -10.77 -18.77 -3.10
C LEU A 185 -10.83 -18.86 -1.58
N LYS A 186 -9.96 -19.67 -0.97
CA LYS A 186 -9.85 -19.85 0.49
C LYS A 186 -8.51 -19.32 1.00
N ASN A 187 -8.47 -18.89 2.26
CA ASN A 187 -7.32 -18.28 2.91
C ASN A 187 -6.87 -16.98 2.21
N CYS A 188 -7.83 -16.18 1.74
CA CYS A 188 -7.61 -14.90 1.08
C CYS A 188 -7.09 -13.84 2.04
N ALA A 189 -6.34 -12.89 1.51
CA ALA A 189 -6.13 -11.59 2.12
C ALA A 189 -7.47 -10.82 2.15
N ILE A 190 -7.72 -10.09 3.26
CA ILE A 190 -9.00 -9.38 3.47
C ILE A 190 -8.79 -7.91 3.85
N GLU A 191 -7.64 -7.36 3.46
CA GLU A 191 -7.35 -5.94 3.59
C GLU A 191 -8.48 -5.11 2.97
N PRO A 192 -8.79 -3.93 3.54
CA PRO A 192 -9.86 -3.06 3.03
C PRO A 192 -9.73 -2.75 1.53
N GLU A 193 -8.51 -2.62 1.03
CA GLU A 193 -8.21 -2.37 -0.38
C GLU A 193 -8.74 -3.47 -1.30
N ILE A 194 -8.78 -4.72 -0.82
CA ILE A 194 -9.36 -5.86 -1.55
C ILE A 194 -10.85 -5.95 -1.26
N LYS A 195 -11.18 -6.07 0.04
CA LYS A 195 -12.52 -6.44 0.48
C LYS A 195 -13.55 -5.35 0.20
N ASN A 196 -13.15 -4.08 0.40
CA ASN A 196 -14.05 -2.94 0.31
C ASN A 196 -13.86 -2.14 -0.98
N ASP A 197 -12.71 -2.24 -1.66
CA ASP A 197 -12.44 -1.37 -2.81
C ASP A 197 -12.39 -2.14 -4.14
N LEU A 198 -11.43 -3.06 -4.32
CA LEU A 198 -11.32 -3.85 -5.55
C LEU A 198 -12.62 -4.62 -5.86
N ILE A 199 -13.20 -5.30 -4.86
CA ILE A 199 -14.42 -6.09 -5.06
C ILE A 199 -15.62 -5.19 -5.35
N ASN A 200 -15.77 -4.06 -4.66
CA ASN A 200 -16.83 -3.10 -4.93
C ASN A 200 -16.72 -2.50 -6.33
N PHE A 201 -15.50 -2.15 -6.76
CA PHE A 201 -15.26 -1.69 -8.13
C PHE A 201 -15.69 -2.73 -9.17
N LEU A 202 -15.23 -3.98 -9.03
CA LEU A 202 -15.54 -5.06 -9.96
C LEU A 202 -17.04 -5.41 -9.95
N ASN A 203 -17.67 -5.46 -8.79
CA ASN A 203 -19.12 -5.72 -8.69
C ASN A 203 -19.95 -4.58 -9.28
N LYS A 204 -19.53 -3.31 -9.10
CA LYS A 204 -20.16 -2.17 -9.76
C LYS A 204 -20.11 -2.30 -11.29
N ALA A 205 -19.05 -2.90 -11.81
CA ALA A 205 -18.90 -3.20 -13.23
C ALA A 205 -19.63 -4.48 -13.69
N GLY A 206 -20.38 -5.14 -12.80
CA GLY A 206 -21.19 -6.32 -13.11
C GLY A 206 -20.52 -7.66 -12.85
N ALA A 207 -19.35 -7.69 -12.19
CA ALA A 207 -18.80 -8.95 -11.67
C ALA A 207 -19.72 -9.53 -10.58
N LYS A 208 -19.60 -10.84 -10.32
CA LYS A 208 -20.41 -11.55 -9.32
C LYS A 208 -19.50 -12.12 -8.24
N ILE A 209 -19.07 -11.25 -7.30
CA ILE A 209 -18.12 -11.58 -6.25
C ILE A 209 -18.78 -11.39 -4.88
N LYS A 210 -18.65 -12.39 -4.00
CA LYS A 210 -19.13 -12.30 -2.61
C LYS A 210 -18.21 -13.05 -1.64
N TRP A 211 -18.12 -12.53 -0.43
CA TRP A 211 -17.50 -13.26 0.68
C TRP A 211 -18.49 -14.28 1.24
N THR A 212 -18.08 -15.54 1.33
CA THR A 212 -18.88 -16.65 1.87
C THR A 212 -18.35 -17.19 3.19
N GLY A 213 -17.28 -16.59 3.71
CA GLY A 213 -16.67 -16.86 4.98
C GLY A 213 -15.60 -15.83 5.30
N LYS A 214 -15.01 -15.89 6.50
CA LYS A 214 -14.04 -14.88 6.99
C LYS A 214 -12.91 -14.59 5.99
N ARG A 215 -12.35 -15.62 5.35
CA ARG A 215 -11.29 -15.53 4.33
C ARG A 215 -11.61 -16.36 3.10
N THR A 216 -12.90 -16.52 2.80
CA THR A 216 -13.37 -17.28 1.65
C THR A 216 -14.17 -16.35 0.73
N CYS A 217 -13.72 -16.27 -0.52
CA CYS A 217 -14.34 -15.45 -1.55
C CYS A 217 -14.88 -16.36 -2.68
N GLN A 218 -16.13 -16.16 -3.08
CA GLN A 218 -16.76 -16.82 -4.21
C GLN A 218 -16.90 -15.85 -5.36
N ILE A 219 -16.50 -16.29 -6.55
CA ILE A 219 -16.63 -15.54 -7.80
C ILE A 219 -17.36 -16.40 -8.82
N ILE A 220 -18.38 -15.87 -9.48
CA ILE A 220 -18.99 -16.45 -10.66
C ILE A 220 -18.55 -15.65 -11.86
N GLY A 221 -17.86 -16.28 -12.80
CA GLY A 221 -17.34 -15.60 -13.97
C GLY A 221 -18.45 -15.05 -14.87
N VAL A 222 -18.16 -13.93 -15.50
CA VAL A 222 -19.06 -13.25 -16.44
C VAL A 222 -18.44 -13.17 -17.83
N ASN A 223 -19.25 -12.94 -18.85
CA ASN A 223 -18.73 -12.82 -20.23
C ASN A 223 -18.00 -11.49 -20.47
N SER A 224 -18.45 -10.41 -19.83
CA SER A 224 -17.85 -9.07 -19.94
C SER A 224 -18.18 -8.23 -18.73
N LEU A 225 -17.38 -7.19 -18.52
CA LEU A 225 -17.62 -6.14 -17.54
C LEU A 225 -18.19 -4.89 -18.21
N LYS A 226 -19.05 -4.17 -17.50
CA LYS A 226 -19.75 -2.98 -17.97
C LYS A 226 -18.91 -1.73 -17.78
N GLU A 227 -19.22 -0.69 -18.53
CA GLU A 227 -18.73 0.66 -18.25
C GLU A 227 -18.98 1.03 -16.79
N THR A 228 -17.99 1.67 -16.18
CA THR A 228 -18.10 2.03 -14.76
C THR A 228 -17.31 3.27 -14.41
N LYS A 229 -17.83 4.04 -13.46
CA LYS A 229 -17.18 5.16 -12.80
C LYS A 229 -17.03 4.80 -11.33
N TYR A 230 -15.83 4.92 -10.77
CA TYR A 230 -15.51 4.53 -9.41
C TYR A 230 -14.53 5.49 -8.74
N SER A 231 -14.74 5.77 -7.45
CA SER A 231 -13.83 6.57 -6.64
C SER A 231 -13.06 5.66 -5.68
N VAL A 232 -11.74 5.71 -5.76
CA VAL A 232 -10.83 4.92 -4.90
C VAL A 232 -10.94 5.40 -3.45
N MET A 233 -10.91 4.48 -2.50
CA MET A 233 -10.93 4.77 -1.06
C MET A 233 -9.71 5.61 -0.62
N GLY A 234 -9.83 6.31 0.51
CA GLY A 234 -8.71 7.01 1.15
C GLY A 234 -7.61 6.05 1.61
N ASP A 235 -6.35 6.53 1.61
CA ASP A 235 -5.19 5.71 1.98
C ASP A 235 -5.08 5.55 3.50
N ARG A 236 -5.29 4.32 4.00
CA ARG A 236 -5.21 4.01 5.43
C ARG A 236 -3.79 4.13 5.99
N ILE A 237 -2.77 3.94 5.15
CA ILE A 237 -1.38 4.04 5.61
C ILE A 237 -0.96 5.51 5.71
N GLU A 238 -1.37 6.36 4.77
CA GLU A 238 -1.20 7.81 4.90
C GLU A 238 -1.94 8.31 6.16
N THR A 239 -3.18 7.88 6.36
CA THR A 239 -3.98 8.22 7.55
C THR A 239 -3.26 7.84 8.84
N GLY A 240 -2.81 6.58 8.96
CA GLY A 240 -2.07 6.10 10.12
C GLY A 240 -0.78 6.88 10.35
N THR A 241 -0.06 7.24 9.28
CA THR A 241 1.16 8.06 9.35
C THR A 241 0.88 9.44 9.95
N PHE A 242 -0.21 10.12 9.53
CA PHE A 242 -0.60 11.42 10.12
C PHE A 242 -1.11 11.28 11.55
N CYS A 243 -1.80 10.20 11.89
CA CYS A 243 -2.18 9.90 13.28
C CYS A 243 -0.95 9.74 14.18
N VAL A 244 0.07 9.00 13.71
CA VAL A 244 1.34 8.86 14.43
C VAL A 244 2.06 10.20 14.55
N ALA A 245 2.10 11.01 13.47
CA ALA A 245 2.71 12.34 13.50
C ALA A 245 2.10 13.25 14.58
N ALA A 246 0.76 13.31 14.64
CA ALA A 246 0.05 14.10 15.65
C ALA A 246 0.34 13.58 17.07
N THR A 247 0.38 12.27 17.27
CA THR A 247 0.68 11.67 18.57
C THR A 247 2.10 11.99 19.03
N LEU A 248 3.08 11.87 18.13
CA LEU A 248 4.51 12.15 18.38
C LEU A 248 4.76 13.62 18.74
N ALA A 249 4.19 14.55 17.97
CA ALA A 249 4.42 15.98 18.10
C ALA A 249 3.52 16.65 19.15
N LYS A 250 2.78 15.90 19.97
CA LYS A 250 1.78 16.43 20.93
C LYS A 250 0.77 17.33 20.23
N GLY A 251 0.43 16.99 18.99
CA GLY A 251 -0.35 17.81 18.08
C GLY A 251 -1.86 17.71 18.28
N ASP A 252 -2.58 18.61 17.60
CA ASP A 252 -4.05 18.63 17.52
C ASP A 252 -4.43 18.65 16.03
N LEU A 253 -4.83 17.51 15.48
CA LEU A 253 -5.00 17.30 14.04
C LEU A 253 -6.37 16.74 13.69
N LEU A 254 -7.05 17.38 12.73
CA LEU A 254 -8.24 16.88 12.08
C LEU A 254 -7.89 16.24 10.73
N ILE A 255 -8.11 14.94 10.61
CA ILE A 255 -7.88 14.15 9.39
C ILE A 255 -9.23 13.95 8.70
N LYS A 256 -9.33 14.36 7.43
CA LYS A 256 -10.57 14.34 6.63
C LYS A 256 -10.49 13.37 5.45
N ASN A 257 -11.64 13.02 4.90
CA ASN A 257 -11.81 12.14 3.73
C ASN A 257 -11.32 10.70 3.97
N PHE A 258 -11.55 10.18 5.18
CA PHE A 258 -11.18 8.82 5.50
C PHE A 258 -12.14 8.17 6.50
N ASN A 259 -12.62 6.98 6.18
CA ASN A 259 -13.46 6.18 7.07
C ASN A 259 -12.64 5.54 8.21
N PRO A 260 -12.79 5.97 9.47
CA PRO A 260 -11.98 5.50 10.60
C PRO A 260 -12.09 4.00 10.89
N LYS A 261 -13.18 3.35 10.48
CA LYS A 261 -13.38 1.90 10.68
C LYS A 261 -12.31 1.06 9.98
N LEU A 262 -11.64 1.61 8.96
CA LEU A 262 -10.63 0.90 8.16
C LEU A 262 -9.25 0.82 8.83
N ILE A 263 -9.01 1.59 9.92
CA ILE A 263 -7.76 1.57 10.72
C ILE A 263 -8.04 1.47 12.23
N GLN A 264 -9.12 0.80 12.61
CA GLN A 264 -9.53 0.74 14.00
C GLN A 264 -8.46 0.13 14.93
N THR A 265 -7.70 -0.84 14.45
CA THR A 265 -6.60 -1.46 15.20
C THR A 265 -5.51 -0.44 15.53
N GLU A 266 -5.08 0.33 14.55
CA GLU A 266 -4.07 1.38 14.70
C GLU A 266 -4.55 2.50 15.63
N LEU A 267 -5.83 2.93 15.49
CA LEU A 267 -6.43 3.92 16.39
C LEU A 267 -6.48 3.41 17.84
N ASN A 268 -6.80 2.14 18.06
CA ASN A 268 -6.80 1.54 19.38
C ASN A 268 -5.39 1.47 19.98
N LEU A 269 -4.36 1.16 19.17
CA LEU A 269 -2.96 1.21 19.62
C LEU A 269 -2.55 2.64 20.00
N LEU A 270 -2.93 3.65 19.22
CA LEU A 270 -2.64 5.06 19.53
C LEU A 270 -3.35 5.52 20.81
N LYS A 271 -4.60 5.09 21.06
CA LYS A 271 -5.30 5.36 22.34
C LYS A 271 -4.53 4.77 23.52
N LYS A 272 -3.96 3.55 23.39
CA LYS A 272 -3.13 2.94 24.43
C LYS A 272 -1.88 3.77 24.75
N THR A 273 -1.33 4.49 23.76
CA THR A 273 -0.21 5.41 24.01
C THR A 273 -0.62 6.73 24.67
N GLY A 274 -1.91 6.94 24.93
CA GLY A 274 -2.45 8.12 25.58
C GLY A 274 -3.05 9.16 24.64
N ALA A 275 -3.10 8.91 23.34
CA ALA A 275 -3.73 9.82 22.39
C ALA A 275 -5.26 9.87 22.61
N THR A 276 -5.83 11.07 22.58
CA THR A 276 -7.28 11.29 22.57
C THR A 276 -7.77 11.29 21.13
N ILE A 277 -8.71 10.39 20.80
CA ILE A 277 -9.20 10.22 19.44
C ILE A 277 -10.73 10.25 19.44
N LYS A 278 -11.27 11.18 18.65
CA LYS A 278 -12.71 11.27 18.30
C LYS A 278 -12.87 10.95 16.82
N THR A 279 -13.90 10.22 16.45
CA THR A 279 -14.14 9.82 15.04
C THR A 279 -15.59 10.16 14.65
N SER A 280 -15.77 10.56 13.40
CA SER A 280 -17.07 10.64 12.73
C SER A 280 -17.10 9.70 11.52
N LYS A 281 -18.05 9.87 10.61
CA LYS A 281 -18.18 9.00 9.42
C LYS A 281 -16.91 8.99 8.57
N ASP A 282 -16.35 10.18 8.31
CA ASP A 282 -15.24 10.36 7.34
C ASP A 282 -14.10 11.22 7.91
N GLU A 283 -14.02 11.34 9.25
CA GLU A 283 -13.02 12.17 9.91
C GLU A 283 -12.46 11.51 11.18
N ILE A 284 -11.21 11.84 11.48
CA ILE A 284 -10.53 11.50 12.73
C ILE A 284 -9.96 12.79 13.32
N HIS A 285 -10.39 13.12 14.54
CA HIS A 285 -9.77 14.18 15.34
C HIS A 285 -8.87 13.54 16.37
N ILE A 286 -7.56 13.80 16.30
CA ILE A 286 -6.56 13.21 17.18
C ILE A 286 -5.77 14.30 17.91
N LYS A 287 -5.64 14.13 19.24
CA LYS A 287 -4.76 14.93 20.09
C LYS A 287 -3.69 14.06 20.70
N GLY A 288 -2.42 14.41 20.48
CA GLY A 288 -1.28 13.73 21.07
C GLY A 288 -1.17 13.98 22.57
N PRO A 289 -0.73 12.99 23.37
CA PRO A 289 -0.56 13.11 24.82
C PRO A 289 0.69 13.92 25.17
N GLN A 290 0.73 14.50 26.36
CA GLN A 290 1.94 15.14 26.87
C GLN A 290 3.08 14.14 27.12
N LYS A 291 2.77 12.95 27.60
CA LYS A 291 3.70 11.82 27.77
C LYS A 291 3.15 10.61 27.02
N ILE A 292 3.93 10.05 26.10
CA ILE A 292 3.56 8.87 25.32
C ILE A 292 3.79 7.64 26.20
N LYS A 293 2.75 6.85 26.44
CA LYS A 293 2.84 5.57 27.16
C LYS A 293 3.39 4.50 26.23
N ASN A 294 4.22 3.60 26.77
CA ASN A 294 4.71 2.46 25.99
C ASN A 294 3.61 1.42 25.75
N ILE A 295 3.86 0.58 24.76
CA ILE A 295 3.12 -0.66 24.52
C ILE A 295 4.16 -1.78 24.57
N SER A 296 4.06 -2.67 25.57
CA SER A 296 5.08 -3.68 25.84
C SER A 296 5.36 -4.57 24.62
N ASN A 297 4.32 -4.96 23.88
CA ASN A 297 4.49 -5.79 22.68
C ASN A 297 3.49 -5.43 21.58
N ILE A 298 4.00 -5.26 20.35
CA ILE A 298 3.22 -5.11 19.12
C ILE A 298 3.68 -6.19 18.15
N VAL A 299 2.74 -6.85 17.48
CA VAL A 299 3.02 -7.84 16.44
C VAL A 299 2.38 -7.38 15.15
N THR A 300 3.13 -7.40 14.03
CA THR A 300 2.54 -7.25 12.70
C THR A 300 2.02 -8.59 12.23
N LYS A 301 0.78 -8.64 11.77
CA LYS A 301 0.16 -9.82 11.15
C LYS A 301 -0.77 -9.36 10.03
N GLU A 302 -1.38 -10.32 9.40
CA GLU A 302 -2.41 -10.05 8.38
C GLU A 302 -3.63 -9.39 9.02
N TYR A 303 -4.19 -8.43 8.27
CA TYR A 303 -5.41 -7.72 8.67
C TYR A 303 -6.53 -8.72 9.12
N PRO A 304 -7.39 -8.37 10.11
CA PRO A 304 -7.59 -7.06 10.71
C PRO A 304 -6.98 -6.85 12.11
N ASN A 305 -6.59 -7.91 12.82
CA ASN A 305 -6.42 -7.86 14.29
C ASN A 305 -4.98 -7.58 14.75
N SER A 306 -4.19 -6.86 13.97
CA SER A 306 -2.81 -6.54 14.29
C SER A 306 -2.36 -5.27 13.57
N LEU A 307 -1.24 -4.72 13.99
CA LEU A 307 -0.64 -3.58 13.31
C LEU A 307 -0.32 -3.95 11.85
N ALA A 308 -0.77 -3.12 10.91
CA ALA A 308 -0.38 -3.26 9.51
C ALA A 308 1.16 -3.12 9.40
N THR A 309 1.82 -4.09 8.72
CA THR A 309 3.27 -4.05 8.51
C THR A 309 3.72 -2.75 7.83
N ASP A 310 2.87 -2.11 7.03
CA ASP A 310 3.14 -0.82 6.37
C ASP A 310 3.15 0.38 7.35
N LEU A 311 2.71 0.22 8.60
CA LEU A 311 2.80 1.21 9.68
C LEU A 311 3.80 0.84 10.77
N GLN A 312 4.47 -0.29 10.64
CA GLN A 312 5.43 -0.79 11.61
C GLN A 312 6.55 0.21 11.92
N ALA A 313 7.17 0.78 10.88
CA ALA A 313 8.28 1.72 11.03
C ALA A 313 7.84 3.05 11.71
N GLN A 314 6.64 3.54 11.39
CA GLN A 314 6.06 4.74 12.02
C GLN A 314 5.77 4.51 13.50
N PHE A 315 5.18 3.35 13.87
CA PHE A 315 4.97 2.99 15.26
C PHE A 315 6.28 2.77 16.01
N MET A 316 7.33 2.28 15.35
CA MET A 316 8.66 2.17 15.97
C MET A 316 9.19 3.54 16.41
N VAL A 317 9.07 4.57 15.59
CA VAL A 317 9.43 5.95 15.96
C VAL A 317 8.60 6.44 17.16
N LEU A 318 7.30 6.15 17.18
CA LEU A 318 6.42 6.49 18.29
C LEU A 318 6.91 5.84 19.60
N LEU A 319 7.25 4.57 19.54
CA LEU A 319 7.70 3.81 20.72
C LEU A 319 9.09 4.26 21.19
N CYS A 320 9.97 4.77 20.33
CA CYS A 320 11.21 5.42 20.75
C CYS A 320 10.97 6.63 21.67
N LYS A 321 9.86 7.36 21.47
CA LYS A 321 9.47 8.50 22.33
C LYS A 321 8.64 8.10 23.54
N ALA A 322 8.15 6.85 23.60
CA ALA A 322 7.31 6.37 24.66
C ALA A 322 8.09 6.15 25.97
N ASN A 323 7.38 6.12 27.09
CA ASN A 323 7.92 5.90 28.42
C ASN A 323 8.17 4.41 28.64
N GLY A 324 9.42 3.96 28.72
CA GLY A 324 9.78 2.57 28.98
C GLY A 324 10.01 1.72 27.74
N ARG A 325 10.27 0.44 27.94
CA ARG A 325 10.67 -0.52 26.90
C ARG A 325 9.46 -1.05 26.14
N SER A 326 9.64 -1.23 24.83
CA SER A 326 8.64 -1.83 23.94
C SER A 326 9.30 -2.84 23.00
N THR A 327 8.50 -3.78 22.49
CA THR A 327 8.96 -4.75 21.48
C THR A 327 8.02 -4.73 20.28
N ILE A 328 8.58 -4.70 19.06
CA ILE A 328 7.85 -4.95 17.82
C ILE A 328 8.34 -6.26 17.22
N THR A 329 7.40 -7.19 16.96
CA THR A 329 7.67 -8.42 16.22
C THR A 329 7.12 -8.26 14.80
N GLU A 330 7.99 -8.35 13.79
CA GLU A 330 7.61 -8.33 12.37
C GLU A 330 7.47 -9.77 11.89
N SER A 331 6.24 -10.19 11.52
CA SER A 331 5.97 -11.55 11.08
C SER A 331 5.54 -11.66 9.62
N ILE A 332 5.59 -10.55 8.86
CA ILE A 332 5.21 -10.52 7.45
C ILE A 332 6.43 -10.49 6.52
N PHE A 333 7.47 -9.71 6.87
CA PHE A 333 8.65 -9.52 6.03
C PHE A 333 9.95 -9.65 6.82
N GLU A 334 10.92 -10.40 6.27
CA GLU A 334 12.17 -10.74 6.94
C GLU A 334 13.08 -9.53 7.16
N ASN A 335 13.15 -8.59 6.19
CA ASN A 335 14.07 -7.46 6.21
C ASN A 335 13.38 -6.11 6.46
N ARG A 336 12.35 -6.08 7.33
CA ARG A 336 11.55 -4.85 7.52
C ARG A 336 12.15 -3.86 8.51
N PHE A 337 13.33 -4.11 9.10
CA PHE A 337 13.99 -3.27 10.09
C PHE A 337 15.15 -2.42 9.54
N MET A 338 15.30 -2.28 8.23
CA MET A 338 16.40 -1.52 7.60
C MET A 338 16.49 -0.07 8.07
N HIS A 339 15.35 0.57 8.40
CA HIS A 339 15.29 1.93 8.93
C HIS A 339 15.89 2.10 10.33
N VAL A 340 16.13 1.02 11.06
CA VAL A 340 16.67 1.06 12.42
C VAL A 340 18.07 1.66 12.46
N ALA A 341 18.91 1.38 11.46
CA ALA A 341 20.24 1.97 11.37
C ALA A 341 20.16 3.51 11.32
N GLU A 342 19.24 4.05 10.55
CA GLU A 342 19.04 5.50 10.44
C GLU A 342 18.37 6.10 11.69
N LEU A 343 17.46 5.40 12.36
CA LEU A 343 16.90 5.85 13.63
C LEU A 343 17.96 5.89 14.74
N ARG A 344 18.94 4.96 14.74
CA ARG A 344 20.08 5.00 15.67
C ARG A 344 20.96 6.22 15.43
N ARG A 345 21.11 6.71 14.20
CA ARG A 345 21.83 7.96 13.89
C ARG A 345 21.16 9.19 14.52
N LEU A 346 19.83 9.15 14.70
CA LEU A 346 19.07 10.17 15.43
C LEU A 346 19.10 9.98 16.96
N GLY A 347 19.76 8.92 17.48
CA GLY A 347 19.88 8.64 18.90
C GLY A 347 18.95 7.52 19.44
N ALA A 348 18.19 6.83 18.58
CA ALA A 348 17.33 5.75 19.03
C ALA A 348 18.13 4.56 19.59
N LYS A 349 17.69 4.02 20.71
CA LYS A 349 18.24 2.80 21.31
C LYS A 349 17.34 1.62 20.97
N ILE A 350 17.70 0.89 19.91
CA ILE A 350 16.92 -0.24 19.38
C ILE A 350 17.87 -1.42 19.20
N ILE A 351 17.48 -2.60 19.66
CA ILE A 351 18.22 -3.87 19.47
C ILE A 351 17.37 -4.76 18.57
N ILE A 352 17.94 -5.29 17.51
CA ILE A 352 17.29 -6.28 16.63
C ILE A 352 17.75 -7.66 17.04
N LYS A 353 16.80 -8.57 17.29
CA LYS A 353 17.01 -9.99 17.49
C LYS A 353 16.02 -10.74 16.60
N ASP A 354 16.52 -11.42 15.57
CA ASP A 354 15.71 -12.12 14.57
C ASP A 354 14.63 -11.19 13.97
N ASN A 355 13.37 -11.56 14.13
CA ASN A 355 12.22 -10.78 13.66
C ASN A 355 11.66 -9.81 14.73
N LYS A 356 12.43 -9.50 15.80
CA LYS A 356 12.02 -8.63 16.90
C LYS A 356 12.91 -7.40 17.00
N ALA A 357 12.29 -6.25 17.18
CA ALA A 357 12.96 -5.01 17.56
C ALA A 357 12.62 -4.67 19.01
N ILE A 358 13.63 -4.64 19.89
CA ILE A 358 13.52 -4.19 21.27
C ILE A 358 13.89 -2.70 21.29
N ILE A 359 12.98 -1.87 21.75
CA ILE A 359 13.05 -0.42 21.68
C ILE A 359 13.12 0.12 23.11
N GLU A 360 14.20 0.80 23.45
CA GLU A 360 14.27 1.60 24.67
C GLU A 360 13.60 2.95 24.39
N GLY A 361 12.60 3.28 25.19
CA GLY A 361 11.87 4.52 25.05
C GLY A 361 12.66 5.75 25.57
N ASN A 362 11.93 6.85 25.78
CA ASN A 362 12.49 8.13 26.24
C ASN A 362 13.63 8.68 25.36
N THR A 363 13.65 8.29 24.07
CA THR A 363 14.65 8.78 23.13
C THR A 363 14.51 10.28 22.94
N GLU A 364 15.56 11.03 23.09
CA GLU A 364 15.70 12.40 22.60
C GLU A 364 16.33 12.34 21.21
N PHE A 365 15.49 12.53 20.17
CA PHE A 365 16.01 12.56 18.82
C PHE A 365 16.78 13.84 18.56
N LEU A 366 17.96 13.71 17.94
CA LEU A 366 18.80 14.81 17.47
C LEU A 366 18.84 14.83 15.95
N GLY A 367 18.85 16.02 15.36
CA GLY A 367 18.91 16.19 13.93
C GLY A 367 20.16 15.56 13.32
N ALA A 368 20.02 14.90 12.19
CA ALA A 368 21.11 14.22 11.48
C ALA A 368 20.86 14.16 9.97
N GLU A 369 21.90 13.84 9.22
CA GLU A 369 21.78 13.47 7.81
C GLU A 369 21.43 11.97 7.70
N LEU A 370 20.37 11.67 6.95
CA LEU A 370 19.72 10.36 6.89
C LEU A 370 19.55 9.90 5.44
N MET A 371 19.51 8.58 5.26
CA MET A 371 19.31 7.95 3.96
C MET A 371 18.09 7.04 3.95
N SER A 372 17.12 7.35 3.10
CA SER A 372 15.94 6.50 2.90
C SER A 372 16.28 5.21 2.16
N SER A 373 15.81 4.07 2.67
CA SER A 373 16.01 2.74 2.06
C SER A 373 14.78 2.25 1.28
N ASP A 374 13.59 2.59 1.75
CA ASP A 374 12.31 2.20 1.16
C ASP A 374 11.19 3.18 1.53
N LEU A 375 9.99 2.97 0.96
CA LEU A 375 8.84 3.85 1.12
C LEU A 375 8.43 4.09 2.59
N ARG A 376 8.39 3.02 3.41
CA ARG A 376 7.89 3.11 4.80
C ARG A 376 8.98 3.57 5.76
N ALA A 377 10.21 3.15 5.52
CA ALA A 377 11.39 3.71 6.18
C ALA A 377 11.45 5.22 5.98
N SER A 378 11.28 5.71 4.76
CA SER A 378 11.27 7.16 4.46
C SER A 378 10.23 7.91 5.29
N ALA A 379 9.01 7.39 5.40
CA ALA A 379 7.96 8.02 6.20
C ALA A 379 8.33 8.05 7.69
N ALA A 380 8.90 6.97 8.22
CA ALA A 380 9.35 6.91 9.60
C ALA A 380 10.47 7.93 9.90
N LEU A 381 11.44 8.08 8.97
CA LEU A 381 12.53 9.07 9.13
C LEU A 381 11.98 10.51 9.12
N VAL A 382 10.98 10.81 8.29
CA VAL A 382 10.29 12.11 8.32
C VAL A 382 9.63 12.34 9.68
N LEU A 383 8.94 11.34 10.24
CA LEU A 383 8.31 11.45 11.55
C LEU A 383 9.33 11.67 12.67
N ALA A 384 10.46 10.97 12.64
CA ALA A 384 11.53 11.14 13.60
C ALA A 384 12.15 12.54 13.51
N ALA A 385 12.40 13.05 12.29
CA ALA A 385 12.93 14.38 12.05
C ALA A 385 11.98 15.51 12.51
N ILE A 386 10.64 15.31 12.40
CA ILE A 386 9.64 16.27 12.91
C ILE A 386 9.79 16.54 14.41
N VAL A 387 10.22 15.56 15.18
CA VAL A 387 10.34 15.65 16.65
C VAL A 387 11.80 15.66 17.14
N ALA A 388 12.77 15.66 16.22
CA ALA A 388 14.19 15.78 16.55
C ALA A 388 14.56 17.22 16.89
N LYS A 389 15.50 17.42 17.82
CA LYS A 389 16.09 18.75 18.08
C LYS A 389 17.10 19.10 16.99
N GLY A 390 16.92 20.26 16.37
CA GLY A 390 17.81 20.74 15.31
C GLY A 390 17.35 20.38 13.90
N GLN A 391 18.29 20.28 12.98
CA GLN A 391 18.05 20.10 11.55
C GLN A 391 18.36 18.68 11.11
N SER A 392 17.45 18.08 10.35
CA SER A 392 17.67 16.79 9.68
C SER A 392 17.61 16.94 8.17
N VAL A 393 18.46 16.19 7.46
CA VAL A 393 18.44 16.08 6.00
C VAL A 393 18.09 14.64 5.65
N ILE A 394 17.04 14.42 4.86
CA ILE A 394 16.63 13.08 4.44
C ILE A 394 16.89 12.94 2.94
N ASN A 395 17.84 12.10 2.57
CA ASN A 395 18.22 11.81 1.19
C ASN A 395 17.35 10.70 0.59
N ARG A 396 17.37 10.56 -0.74
CA ARG A 396 16.64 9.55 -1.53
C ARG A 396 15.13 9.57 -1.32
N ILE A 397 14.52 10.75 -1.22
CA ILE A 397 13.07 10.89 -0.98
C ILE A 397 12.20 10.39 -2.14
N TYR A 398 12.78 10.03 -3.27
CA TYR A 398 12.06 9.37 -4.36
C TYR A 398 11.36 8.07 -3.91
N HIS A 399 11.86 7.41 -2.84
CA HIS A 399 11.16 6.29 -2.22
C HIS A 399 9.82 6.72 -1.64
N LEU A 400 9.77 7.89 -0.99
CA LEU A 400 8.55 8.45 -0.41
C LEU A 400 7.53 8.85 -1.48
N ASP A 401 7.99 9.43 -2.59
CA ASP A 401 7.17 9.84 -3.73
C ASP A 401 6.44 8.66 -4.41
N ARG A 402 6.85 7.43 -4.14
CA ARG A 402 6.16 6.23 -4.63
C ARG A 402 4.79 6.02 -3.98
N GLY A 403 4.54 6.54 -2.80
CA GLY A 403 3.33 6.23 -2.07
C GLY A 403 2.69 7.37 -1.27
N TYR A 404 3.34 8.53 -1.14
CA TYR A 404 2.78 9.70 -0.48
C TYR A 404 2.69 10.89 -1.45
N GLU A 405 1.48 11.39 -1.63
CA GLU A 405 1.23 12.52 -2.53
C GLU A 405 1.69 13.83 -1.90
N LYS A 406 2.85 14.37 -2.37
CA LYS A 406 3.39 15.68 -1.92
C LYS A 406 3.29 15.86 -0.41
N ILE A 407 3.81 14.89 0.34
CA ILE A 407 3.67 14.84 1.80
C ILE A 407 4.24 16.11 2.46
N GLU A 408 5.30 16.68 1.89
CA GLU A 408 5.90 17.93 2.37
C GLU A 408 4.91 19.11 2.37
N ASN A 409 4.03 19.18 1.36
CA ASN A 409 3.00 20.22 1.29
C ASN A 409 1.92 20.02 2.34
N LYS A 410 1.52 18.76 2.59
CA LYS A 410 0.55 18.42 3.63
C LYS A 410 1.12 18.70 5.03
N LEU A 411 2.36 18.29 5.28
CA LEU A 411 3.07 18.53 6.54
C LEU A 411 3.27 20.01 6.82
N ARG A 412 3.67 20.80 5.82
CA ARG A 412 3.85 22.26 5.96
C ARG A 412 2.54 22.95 6.35
N LYS A 413 1.41 22.55 5.77
CA LYS A 413 0.09 23.11 6.09
C LYS A 413 -0.35 22.87 7.54
N ILE A 414 0.23 21.89 8.22
CA ILE A 414 -0.08 21.58 9.62
C ILE A 414 1.05 21.96 10.59
N GLY A 415 1.98 22.83 10.14
CA GLY A 415 2.98 23.47 11.00
C GLY A 415 4.37 22.82 11.00
N VAL A 416 4.67 21.90 10.09
CA VAL A 416 6.02 21.31 10.00
C VAL A 416 6.93 22.18 9.15
N ASP A 417 8.11 22.54 9.67
CA ASP A 417 9.15 23.23 8.91
C ASP A 417 9.93 22.21 8.05
N ILE A 418 9.43 22.01 6.84
CA ILE A 418 9.96 21.07 5.85
C ILE A 418 10.15 21.75 4.49
N LYS A 419 11.31 21.53 3.88
CA LYS A 419 11.64 22.01 2.52
C LYS A 419 12.12 20.85 1.66
N ARG A 420 11.66 20.80 0.40
CA ARG A 420 12.25 19.94 -0.63
C ARG A 420 13.38 20.70 -1.32
N LEU A 421 14.56 20.10 -1.35
CA LEU A 421 15.74 20.60 -2.05
C LEU A 421 16.05 19.63 -3.21
N SER A 422 16.41 20.18 -4.37
CA SER A 422 16.79 19.43 -5.60
C SER A 422 18.26 19.04 -5.56
#